data_4d1adb3e261fa535e539410d5f6b5c4b
#
_entry.id   4d1adb3e261fa535e539410d5f6b5c4b
#
_cell.length_a   1.000
_cell.length_b   1.000
_cell.length_c   1.000
_cell.angle_alpha   90.00
_cell.angle_beta   90.00
_cell.angle_gamma   90.00
#
_symmetry.space_group_name_H-M   'P 1'
#
loop_
_entity.id
_entity.type
_entity.pdbx_description
1 polymer ?
#
loop_
_entity_poly.entity_id
_entity_poly.type
_entity_poly.pdbx_seq_one_letter_code
_entity_poly.pdbx_strand_id
1 'polypeptide(L)'
;SSDVCSSDLICCVEVGDTVLKGQILSQSSSPFSVPVHAPTSGEIVAIAPHVVAHPSGLTEMCISIRPDGKDTWCDLSPIANYSEVDKNKLIEAICQAGISGMGGAGFPTHIKTSTSKPVEFLILNGIECEPYITSDDRLMREHAWQIRQGLDILTHLIGPKAIVVAVEDNKPEAFEALNI
;
A
#
# COMPACT_ATOMS: atom_id res chain seq x y z
N SER A 1 13.36 -10.59 3.31
CA SER A 1 13.31 -9.66 4.42
C SER A 1 12.72 -8.37 3.91
N SER A 2 11.57 -8.01 4.41
CA SER A 2 10.97 -6.73 4.13
C SER A 2 11.38 -5.77 5.23
N ASP A 3 12.29 -4.88 4.89
CA ASP A 3 12.84 -3.92 5.81
C ASP A 3 12.16 -2.58 5.54
N VAL A 4 11.28 -2.16 6.42
CA VAL A 4 10.77 -0.80 6.42
C VAL A 4 10.72 -0.30 7.84
N CYS A 5 11.59 0.64 8.15
CA CYS A 5 11.43 1.48 9.33
C CYS A 5 11.87 2.89 8.99
N SER A 6 10.96 3.83 9.07
CA SER A 6 11.29 5.23 9.15
C SER A 6 11.38 5.66 10.61
N SER A 7 12.14 6.71 10.90
CA SER A 7 12.28 7.29 12.24
C SER A 7 10.95 7.72 12.89
N ASP A 8 9.87 7.73 12.12
CA ASP A 8 8.53 8.18 12.52
C ASP A 8 7.58 7.03 12.88
N LEU A 9 8.09 5.81 13.09
CA LEU A 9 7.29 4.64 13.42
C LEU A 9 7.54 4.18 14.86
N ILE A 10 6.47 3.89 15.57
CA ILE A 10 6.51 3.30 16.92
C ILE A 10 6.35 1.79 16.79
N CYS A 11 7.37 1.06 17.18
CA CYS A 11 7.33 -0.40 17.18
C CYS A 11 6.28 -0.92 18.17
N CYS A 12 5.43 -1.87 17.71
CA CYS A 12 4.36 -2.48 18.50
C CYS A 12 4.68 -3.93 18.91
N VAL A 13 5.87 -4.42 18.57
CA VAL A 13 6.31 -5.79 18.82
C VAL A 13 7.69 -5.79 19.48
N GLU A 14 8.01 -6.91 20.14
CA GLU A 14 9.30 -7.15 20.79
C GLU A 14 9.99 -8.39 20.21
N VAL A 15 11.30 -8.50 20.44
CA VAL A 15 12.05 -9.71 20.07
C VAL A 15 11.52 -10.91 20.85
N GLY A 16 11.21 -11.99 20.16
CA GLY A 16 10.58 -13.19 20.70
C GLY A 16 9.07 -13.28 20.48
N ASP A 17 8.43 -12.20 20.04
CA ASP A 17 6.99 -12.24 19.71
C ASP A 17 6.72 -13.11 18.48
N THR A 18 5.61 -13.85 18.54
CA THR A 18 5.05 -14.53 17.38
C THR A 18 4.05 -13.62 16.69
N VAL A 19 4.22 -13.42 15.38
CA VAL A 19 3.35 -12.57 14.56
C VAL A 19 2.70 -13.35 13.43
N LEU A 20 1.53 -12.88 13.01
CA LEU A 20 0.78 -13.40 11.87
C LEU A 20 0.95 -12.47 10.67
N LYS A 21 0.82 -13.01 9.46
CA LYS A 21 0.83 -12.22 8.23
C LYS A 21 -0.26 -11.15 8.25
N GLY A 22 0.08 -9.93 7.90
CA GLY A 22 -0.85 -8.80 7.94
C GLY A 22 -1.03 -8.16 9.33
N GLN A 23 -0.42 -8.70 10.38
CA GLN A 23 -0.41 -8.08 11.70
C GLN A 23 0.41 -6.80 11.71
N ILE A 24 -0.08 -5.76 12.38
CA ILE A 24 0.63 -4.48 12.53
C ILE A 24 1.89 -4.70 13.38
N LEU A 25 3.04 -4.31 12.86
CA LEU A 25 4.34 -4.35 13.53
C LEU A 25 4.74 -3.00 14.10
N SER A 26 4.31 -1.92 13.45
CA SER A 26 4.57 -0.56 13.91
C SER A 26 3.40 0.35 13.58
N GLN A 27 3.19 1.35 14.44
CA GLN A 27 2.20 2.40 14.22
C GLN A 27 2.87 3.68 13.73
N SER A 28 2.09 4.48 12.99
CA SER A 28 2.48 5.81 12.58
C SER A 28 2.51 6.75 13.77
N SER A 29 3.59 7.53 13.91
CA SER A 29 3.69 8.65 14.86
C SER A 29 3.46 10.02 14.20
N SER A 30 3.30 10.04 12.89
CA SER A 30 3.16 11.24 12.06
C SER A 30 2.03 11.09 11.06
N PRO A 31 1.34 12.17 10.66
CA PRO A 31 0.32 12.12 9.61
C PRO A 31 0.84 11.65 8.25
N PHE A 32 2.15 11.72 8.05
CA PHE A 32 2.81 11.38 6.78
C PHE A 32 3.40 9.98 6.75
N SER A 33 3.10 9.16 7.73
CA SER A 33 3.50 7.76 7.76
C SER A 33 2.29 6.84 7.85
N VAL A 34 2.49 5.56 7.54
CA VAL A 34 1.47 4.50 7.63
C VAL A 34 2.01 3.35 8.44
N PRO A 35 1.16 2.54 9.09
CA PRO A 35 1.59 1.34 9.78
C PRO A 35 2.32 0.36 8.86
N VAL A 36 3.28 -0.36 9.43
CA VAL A 36 3.96 -1.48 8.77
C VAL A 36 3.38 -2.80 9.27
N HIS A 37 3.13 -3.72 8.35
CA HIS A 37 2.53 -5.01 8.62
C HIS A 37 3.51 -6.14 8.38
N ALA A 38 3.33 -7.25 9.09
CA ALA A 38 4.10 -8.46 8.89
C ALA A 38 3.85 -9.07 7.49
N PRO A 39 4.89 -9.28 6.67
CA PRO A 39 4.73 -9.87 5.33
C PRO A 39 4.46 -11.37 5.37
N THR A 40 4.74 -12.02 6.47
CA THR A 40 4.58 -13.46 6.71
C THR A 40 4.35 -13.73 8.20
N SER A 41 3.90 -14.94 8.56
CA SER A 41 3.87 -15.39 9.95
C SER A 41 5.23 -15.92 10.41
N GLY A 42 5.53 -15.76 11.72
CA GLY A 42 6.79 -16.19 12.28
C GLY A 42 7.12 -15.54 13.61
N GLU A 43 8.40 -15.57 13.97
CA GLU A 43 8.94 -15.03 15.22
C GLU A 43 9.80 -13.79 14.94
N ILE A 44 9.64 -12.73 15.73
CA ILE A 44 10.51 -11.55 15.70
C ILE A 44 11.88 -11.95 16.30
N VAL A 45 12.91 -11.95 15.49
CA VAL A 45 14.26 -12.38 15.91
C VAL A 45 15.22 -11.22 16.16
N ALA A 46 14.94 -10.05 15.59
CA ALA A 46 15.72 -8.85 15.85
C ALA A 46 14.92 -7.58 15.54
N ILE A 47 15.22 -6.51 16.28
CA ILE A 47 14.82 -5.13 15.99
C ILE A 47 16.11 -4.31 16.11
N ALA A 48 16.71 -3.99 14.97
CA ALA A 48 18.04 -3.38 14.92
C ALA A 48 18.26 -2.62 13.60
N PRO A 49 19.22 -1.68 13.56
CA PRO A 49 19.62 -1.04 12.31
C PRO A 49 20.22 -2.07 11.32
N HIS A 50 19.71 -2.07 10.09
CA HIS A 50 20.24 -2.84 8.97
C HIS A 50 20.38 -1.97 7.72
N VAL A 51 21.31 -2.34 6.85
CA VAL A 51 21.44 -1.72 5.53
C VAL A 51 20.20 -2.08 4.72
N VAL A 52 19.50 -1.07 4.21
CA VAL A 52 18.31 -1.23 3.37
C VAL A 52 18.65 -1.01 1.90
N ALA A 53 17.77 -1.47 1.01
CA ALA A 53 17.91 -1.32 -0.44
C ALA A 53 17.63 0.13 -0.88
N HIS A 54 18.42 1.07 -0.37
CA HIS A 54 18.38 2.48 -0.72
C HIS A 54 19.74 2.92 -1.26
N PRO A 55 19.80 3.80 -2.28
CA PRO A 55 21.06 4.24 -2.91
C PRO A 55 22.06 4.90 -1.95
N SER A 56 21.61 5.44 -0.81
CA SER A 56 22.49 6.03 0.21
C SER A 56 23.39 5.02 0.91
N GLY A 57 23.03 3.72 0.91
CA GLY A 57 23.72 2.69 1.67
C GLY A 57 23.65 2.88 3.20
N LEU A 58 22.78 3.76 3.68
CA LEU A 58 22.57 4.00 5.11
C LEU A 58 21.79 2.85 5.74
N THR A 59 21.93 2.73 7.06
CA THR A 59 21.14 1.79 7.85
C THR A 59 19.85 2.43 8.32
N GLU A 60 18.78 1.63 8.35
CA GLU A 60 17.52 2.00 8.98
C GLU A 60 17.13 0.96 10.02
N MET A 61 16.27 1.34 10.97
CA MET A 61 15.74 0.41 11.96
C MET A 61 14.87 -0.63 11.26
N CYS A 62 15.17 -1.90 11.42
CA CYS A 62 14.49 -3.01 10.78
C CYS A 62 13.95 -4.01 11.78
N ILE A 63 12.78 -4.58 11.49
CA ILE A 63 12.19 -5.69 12.22
C ILE A 63 12.45 -6.96 11.40
N SER A 64 13.21 -7.90 11.97
CA SER A 64 13.56 -9.16 11.32
C SER A 64 12.63 -10.27 11.79
N ILE A 65 11.97 -10.95 10.85
CA ILE A 65 11.07 -12.06 11.11
C ILE A 65 11.73 -13.36 10.63
N ARG A 66 11.76 -14.39 11.49
CA ARG A 66 12.04 -15.76 11.09
C ARG A 66 10.71 -16.40 10.68
N PRO A 67 10.47 -16.67 9.37
CA PRO A 67 9.23 -17.27 8.93
C PRO A 67 9.02 -18.66 9.53
N ASP A 68 7.77 -19.00 9.84
CA ASP A 68 7.36 -20.32 10.32
C ASP A 68 7.00 -21.29 9.17
N GLY A 69 6.99 -20.80 7.93
CA GLY A 69 6.65 -21.55 6.74
C GLY A 69 5.15 -21.80 6.53
N LYS A 70 4.28 -21.30 7.43
CA LYS A 70 2.82 -21.49 7.34
C LYS A 70 2.12 -20.34 6.63
N ASP A 71 2.70 -19.14 6.66
CA ASP A 71 2.16 -17.92 6.07
C ASP A 71 0.72 -17.61 6.53
N THR A 72 0.45 -17.86 7.81
CA THR A 72 -0.88 -17.75 8.43
C THR A 72 -1.28 -16.28 8.56
N TRP A 73 -2.44 -15.92 8.00
CA TRP A 73 -3.00 -14.56 8.12
C TRP A 73 -3.54 -14.28 9.52
N CYS A 74 -3.42 -13.03 9.96
CA CYS A 74 -4.20 -12.52 11.09
C CYS A 74 -5.69 -12.38 10.71
N ASP A 75 -6.53 -12.21 11.73
CA ASP A 75 -7.94 -11.93 11.50
C ASP A 75 -8.09 -10.58 10.78
N LEU A 76 -8.77 -10.61 9.64
CA LEU A 76 -9.07 -9.42 8.85
C LEU A 76 -10.48 -8.94 9.15
N SER A 77 -10.66 -7.63 9.22
CA SER A 77 -11.97 -6.99 9.43
C SER A 77 -12.41 -6.26 8.17
N PRO A 78 -12.95 -6.96 7.16
CA PRO A 78 -13.33 -6.35 5.89
C PRO A 78 -14.50 -5.40 6.06
N ILE A 79 -14.51 -4.31 5.30
CA ILE A 79 -15.65 -3.40 5.18
C ILE A 79 -16.56 -3.93 4.06
N ALA A 80 -17.70 -4.51 4.43
CA ALA A 80 -18.60 -5.16 3.47
C ALA A 80 -19.25 -4.19 2.47
N ASN A 81 -19.61 -3.00 2.93
CA ASN A 81 -20.21 -1.96 2.08
C ASN A 81 -19.59 -0.61 2.39
N TYR A 82 -18.56 -0.24 1.62
CA TYR A 82 -17.86 1.02 1.80
C TYR A 82 -18.71 2.25 1.52
N SER A 83 -19.76 2.13 0.69
CA SER A 83 -20.61 3.27 0.32
C SER A 83 -21.49 3.77 1.47
N GLU A 84 -21.72 2.95 2.49
CA GLU A 84 -22.50 3.29 3.69
C GLU A 84 -21.62 3.75 4.86
N VAL A 85 -20.30 3.67 4.71
CA VAL A 85 -19.35 4.03 5.76
C VAL A 85 -18.99 5.51 5.64
N ASP A 86 -18.88 6.19 6.79
CA ASP A 86 -18.38 7.57 6.82
C ASP A 86 -17.02 7.73 6.15
N LYS A 87 -16.83 8.79 5.38
CA LYS A 87 -15.60 9.01 4.61
C LYS A 87 -14.35 9.07 5.48
N ASN A 88 -14.41 9.65 6.66
CA ASN A 88 -13.26 9.73 7.57
C ASN A 88 -12.87 8.32 8.07
N LYS A 89 -13.85 7.45 8.31
CA LYS A 89 -13.59 6.05 8.67
C LYS A 89 -12.97 5.26 7.54
N LEU A 90 -13.37 5.54 6.30
CA LEU A 90 -12.73 4.91 5.13
C LEU A 90 -11.29 5.41 4.94
N ILE A 91 -11.04 6.70 5.11
CA ILE A 91 -9.70 7.28 5.06
C ILE A 91 -8.82 6.68 6.15
N GLU A 92 -9.35 6.53 7.35
CA GLU A 92 -8.66 5.86 8.46
C GLU A 92 -8.36 4.39 8.13
N ALA A 93 -9.31 3.66 7.54
CA ALA A 93 -9.10 2.28 7.14
C ALA A 93 -7.99 2.16 6.08
N ILE A 94 -7.90 3.08 5.12
CA ILE A 94 -6.81 3.15 4.14
C ILE A 94 -5.47 3.40 4.83
N CYS A 95 -5.45 4.29 5.82
CA CYS A 95 -4.25 4.56 6.62
C CYS A 95 -3.82 3.30 7.39
N GLN A 96 -4.75 2.69 8.14
CA GLN A 96 -4.47 1.50 8.96
C GLN A 96 -4.10 0.27 8.13
N ALA A 97 -4.55 0.19 6.88
CA ALA A 97 -4.11 -0.85 5.94
C ALA A 97 -2.69 -0.62 5.39
N GLY A 98 -2.01 0.47 5.77
CA GLY A 98 -0.65 0.75 5.34
C GLY A 98 -0.51 1.11 3.87
N ILE A 99 -1.58 1.61 3.22
CA ILE A 99 -1.59 1.86 1.79
C ILE A 99 -0.83 3.15 1.47
N SER A 100 0.23 3.02 0.68
CA SER A 100 1.04 4.12 0.17
C SER A 100 1.31 3.97 -1.32
N GLY A 101 1.74 5.07 -1.96
CA GLY A 101 2.10 5.04 -3.37
C GLY A 101 3.30 4.11 -3.63
N MET A 102 3.22 3.29 -4.68
CA MET A 102 4.27 2.33 -5.06
C MET A 102 5.10 2.82 -6.26
N GLY A 103 4.84 4.04 -6.75
CA GLY A 103 5.57 4.65 -7.87
C GLY A 103 6.85 5.40 -7.45
N GLY A 104 7.56 4.93 -6.43
CA GLY A 104 8.85 5.44 -5.97
C GLY A 104 8.80 6.41 -4.79
N ALA A 105 7.84 7.32 -4.72
CA ALA A 105 7.78 8.34 -3.66
C ALA A 105 7.20 7.85 -2.32
N GLY A 106 6.53 6.68 -2.29
CA GLY A 106 5.98 6.11 -1.05
C GLY A 106 4.96 6.99 -0.31
N PHE A 107 4.30 7.92 -1.01
CA PHE A 107 3.43 8.89 -0.36
C PHE A 107 2.13 8.24 0.15
N PRO A 108 1.72 8.48 1.41
CA PRO A 108 0.54 7.86 2.01
C PRO A 108 -0.76 8.18 1.25
N THR A 109 -1.52 7.16 0.89
CA THR A 109 -2.74 7.31 0.09
C THR A 109 -3.86 8.03 0.85
N HIS A 110 -3.97 7.81 2.16
CA HIS A 110 -4.98 8.47 3.00
C HIS A 110 -4.88 10.00 2.96
N ILE A 111 -3.66 10.56 2.82
CA ILE A 111 -3.46 12.01 2.69
C ILE A 111 -3.99 12.51 1.35
N LYS A 112 -3.73 11.77 0.27
CA LYS A 112 -4.24 12.13 -1.08
C LYS A 112 -5.76 12.11 -1.13
N THR A 113 -6.40 11.23 -0.37
CA THR A 113 -7.87 11.10 -0.35
C THR A 113 -8.56 12.08 0.59
N SER A 114 -7.81 12.72 1.50
CA SER A 114 -8.33 13.70 2.48
C SER A 114 -8.46 15.12 1.91
N THR A 115 -8.74 15.27 0.61
CA THR A 115 -8.85 16.59 0.00
C THR A 115 -10.17 17.26 0.32
N SER A 116 -10.11 18.55 0.68
CA SER A 116 -11.27 19.42 0.82
C SER A 116 -11.57 20.25 -0.44
N LYS A 117 -10.68 20.20 -1.44
CA LYS A 117 -10.85 20.93 -2.70
C LYS A 117 -11.59 20.10 -3.73
N PRO A 118 -12.44 20.72 -4.58
CA PRO A 118 -13.03 20.02 -5.71
C PRO A 118 -11.96 19.43 -6.63
N VAL A 119 -12.12 18.17 -6.99
CA VAL A 119 -11.22 17.46 -7.90
C VAL A 119 -11.92 17.33 -9.25
N GLU A 120 -11.27 17.79 -10.31
CA GLU A 120 -11.83 17.67 -11.65
C GLU A 120 -11.54 16.30 -12.26
N PHE A 121 -10.28 15.85 -12.13
CA PHE A 121 -9.84 14.58 -12.70
C PHE A 121 -9.18 13.72 -11.65
N LEU A 122 -9.57 12.45 -11.57
CA LEU A 122 -8.81 11.39 -10.91
C LEU A 122 -8.04 10.65 -12.00
N ILE A 123 -6.71 10.71 -11.94
CA ILE A 123 -5.85 10.06 -12.93
C ILE A 123 -5.25 8.80 -12.29
N LEU A 124 -5.57 7.66 -12.88
CA LEU A 124 -4.86 6.40 -12.61
C LEU A 124 -3.70 6.30 -13.58
N ASN A 125 -2.49 6.46 -13.07
CA ASN A 125 -1.28 6.40 -13.88
C ASN A 125 -0.76 4.95 -13.95
N GLY A 126 -0.95 4.30 -15.10
CA GLY A 126 -0.41 2.99 -15.44
C GLY A 126 0.77 3.07 -16.42
N ILE A 127 1.45 4.23 -16.48
CA ILE A 127 2.63 4.43 -17.33
C ILE A 127 3.88 4.05 -16.56
N GLU A 128 4.64 3.11 -17.08
CA GLU A 128 5.92 2.65 -16.50
C GLU A 128 7.06 3.58 -16.93
N CYS A 129 7.91 3.97 -15.97
CA CYS A 129 8.94 4.99 -16.20
C CYS A 129 10.25 4.43 -16.73
N GLU A 130 10.57 3.15 -16.46
CA GLU A 130 11.85 2.57 -16.81
C GLU A 130 11.73 1.54 -17.93
N PRO A 131 12.70 1.50 -18.85
CA PRO A 131 12.76 0.50 -19.89
C PRO A 131 12.77 -0.93 -19.33
N TYR A 132 12.06 -1.84 -19.98
CA TYR A 132 11.96 -3.26 -19.64
C TYR A 132 11.22 -3.60 -18.34
N ILE A 133 10.67 -2.63 -17.60
CA ILE A 133 9.76 -2.91 -16.51
C ILE A 133 8.39 -3.26 -17.09
N THR A 134 7.76 -4.29 -16.51
CA THR A 134 6.45 -4.80 -16.90
C THR A 134 5.57 -5.12 -15.69
N SER A 135 5.89 -4.58 -14.52
CA SER A 135 5.17 -4.83 -13.29
C SER A 135 3.75 -4.26 -13.32
N ASP A 136 3.61 -3.02 -13.78
CA ASP A 136 2.31 -2.36 -13.87
C ASP A 136 1.48 -2.90 -15.04
N ASP A 137 2.11 -3.16 -16.18
CA ASP A 137 1.47 -3.85 -17.31
C ASP A 137 0.86 -5.19 -16.87
N ARG A 138 1.65 -6.00 -16.17
CA ARG A 138 1.19 -7.29 -15.68
C ARG A 138 0.10 -7.16 -14.63
N LEU A 139 0.22 -6.21 -13.71
CA LEU A 139 -0.80 -5.91 -12.72
C LEU A 139 -2.13 -5.50 -13.38
N MET A 140 -2.07 -4.62 -14.36
CA MET A 140 -3.26 -4.18 -15.11
C MET A 140 -3.93 -5.34 -15.84
N ARG A 141 -3.17 -6.25 -16.44
CA ARG A 141 -3.71 -7.42 -17.17
C ARG A 141 -4.30 -8.48 -16.23
N GLU A 142 -3.60 -8.79 -15.14
CA GLU A 142 -3.97 -9.91 -14.26
C GLU A 142 -4.96 -9.50 -13.15
N HIS A 143 -4.98 -8.23 -12.77
CA HIS A 143 -5.75 -7.70 -11.64
C HIS A 143 -6.62 -6.49 -12.00
N ALA A 144 -7.07 -6.39 -13.25
CA ALA A 144 -7.89 -5.29 -13.74
C ALA A 144 -9.15 -5.06 -12.86
N TRP A 145 -9.79 -6.13 -12.42
CA TRP A 145 -10.97 -6.07 -11.56
C TRP A 145 -10.67 -5.43 -10.19
N GLN A 146 -9.58 -5.83 -9.56
CA GLN A 146 -9.15 -5.28 -8.26
C GLN A 146 -8.77 -3.80 -8.40
N ILE A 147 -8.09 -3.43 -9.50
CA ILE A 147 -7.78 -2.03 -9.81
C ILE A 147 -9.08 -1.22 -9.94
N ARG A 148 -10.07 -1.75 -10.65
CA ARG A 148 -11.37 -1.11 -10.80
C ARG A 148 -12.07 -0.90 -9.46
N GLN A 149 -12.11 -1.92 -8.60
CA GLN A 149 -12.69 -1.80 -7.26
C GLN A 149 -11.99 -0.74 -6.41
N GLY A 150 -10.64 -0.68 -6.45
CA GLY A 150 -9.87 0.38 -5.78
C GLY A 150 -10.22 1.77 -6.33
N LEU A 151 -10.38 1.89 -7.63
CA LEU A 151 -10.76 3.14 -8.29
C LEU A 151 -12.17 3.59 -7.90
N ASP A 152 -13.12 2.66 -7.76
CA ASP A 152 -14.48 2.96 -7.31
C ASP A 152 -14.49 3.49 -5.85
N ILE A 153 -13.66 2.93 -4.96
CA ILE A 153 -13.49 3.44 -3.60
C ILE A 153 -12.90 4.85 -3.59
N LEU A 154 -11.84 5.08 -4.37
CA LEU A 154 -11.23 6.41 -4.51
C LEU A 154 -12.21 7.43 -5.10
N THR A 155 -13.00 7.02 -6.07
CA THR A 155 -14.05 7.87 -6.67
C THR A 155 -15.11 8.26 -5.65
N HIS A 156 -15.55 7.31 -4.82
CA HIS A 156 -16.49 7.58 -3.74
C HIS A 156 -15.93 8.57 -2.71
N LEU A 157 -14.65 8.45 -2.36
CA LEU A 157 -13.99 9.34 -1.40
C LEU A 157 -13.76 10.75 -1.93
N ILE A 158 -13.24 10.87 -3.15
CA ILE A 158 -12.75 12.12 -3.73
C ILE A 158 -13.86 12.86 -4.48
N GLY A 159 -14.79 12.15 -5.13
CA GLY A 159 -15.88 12.70 -5.93
C GLY A 159 -15.39 13.48 -7.16
N PRO A 160 -14.49 12.94 -8.00
CA PRO A 160 -13.99 13.62 -9.19
C PRO A 160 -15.08 13.79 -10.23
N LYS A 161 -14.95 14.83 -11.10
CA LYS A 161 -15.87 15.02 -12.23
C LYS A 161 -15.66 13.98 -13.33
N ALA A 162 -14.40 13.52 -13.49
CA ALA A 162 -14.04 12.50 -14.47
C ALA A 162 -12.85 11.66 -13.99
N ILE A 163 -12.76 10.46 -14.53
CA ILE A 163 -11.68 9.51 -14.27
C ILE A 163 -10.92 9.31 -15.58
N VAL A 164 -9.61 9.36 -15.51
CA VAL A 164 -8.71 9.09 -16.64
C VAL A 164 -7.77 7.96 -16.25
N VAL A 165 -7.69 6.94 -17.09
CA VAL A 165 -6.69 5.87 -16.95
C VAL A 165 -5.65 6.07 -18.05
N ALA A 166 -4.41 6.31 -17.66
CA ALA A 166 -3.29 6.48 -18.58
C ALA A 166 -2.52 5.16 -18.70
N VAL A 167 -2.41 4.66 -19.91
CA VAL A 167 -1.68 3.42 -20.25
C VAL A 167 -0.78 3.71 -21.45
N GLU A 168 0.40 3.10 -21.52
CA GLU A 168 1.30 3.23 -22.66
C GLU A 168 0.69 2.62 -23.94
N ASP A 169 0.96 3.21 -25.08
CA ASP A 169 0.43 2.77 -26.38
C ASP A 169 0.98 1.41 -26.83
N ASN A 170 2.11 1.00 -26.27
CA ASN A 170 2.73 -0.31 -26.47
C ASN A 170 2.17 -1.42 -25.56
N LYS A 171 1.13 -1.14 -24.76
CA LYS A 171 0.48 -2.07 -23.81
C LYS A 171 -1.00 -2.32 -24.16
N PRO A 172 -1.32 -2.83 -25.36
CA PRO A 172 -2.72 -2.99 -25.79
C PRO A 172 -3.52 -3.95 -24.91
N GLU A 173 -2.89 -5.00 -24.40
CA GLU A 173 -3.55 -5.99 -23.52
C GLU A 173 -3.97 -5.39 -22.17
N ALA A 174 -3.15 -4.49 -21.60
CA ALA A 174 -3.50 -3.76 -20.38
C ALA A 174 -4.67 -2.80 -20.62
N PHE A 175 -4.66 -2.10 -21.77
CA PHE A 175 -5.76 -1.25 -22.17
C PHE A 175 -7.07 -2.04 -22.31
N GLU A 176 -7.04 -3.19 -23.01
CA GLU A 176 -8.21 -4.05 -23.17
C GLU A 176 -8.73 -4.58 -21.82
N ALA A 177 -7.83 -5.02 -20.95
CA ALA A 177 -8.19 -5.54 -19.63
C ALA A 177 -8.85 -4.49 -18.72
N LEU A 178 -8.44 -3.21 -18.81
CA LEU A 178 -9.01 -2.13 -18.02
C LEU A 178 -10.27 -1.52 -18.65
N ASN A 179 -10.56 -1.79 -19.91
CA ASN A 179 -11.75 -1.31 -20.61
C ASN A 179 -12.99 -2.17 -20.31
N ILE A 180 -13.21 -2.43 -19.03
CA ILE A 180 -14.36 -3.18 -18.50
C ILE A 180 -15.48 -2.26 -18.04
#